data_bd3d02cdad0b2cf56f036093b756b578
#
_entry.id   bd3d02cdad0b2cf56f036093b756b578
#
_cell.length_a   1.000
_cell.length_b   1.000
_cell.length_c   1.000
_cell.angle_alpha   90.00
_cell.angle_beta   90.00
_cell.angle_gamma   90.00
#
_symmetry.space_group_name_H-M   'P 1'
#
loop_
_entity.id
_entity.type
_entity.pdbx_description
1 polymer ?
#
loop_
_entity_poly.entity_id
_entity_poly.type
_entity_poly.pdbx_seq_one_letter_code
_entity_poly.pdbx_strand_id
1 'polypeptide(L)'
;MLGVDNATSEVVHHFLRSLTVKVSRTTVCRLLDSPLGNTMQGISDALNALHVNNVVYQLQPKYLEKLHGPFITQLETSHSTFCLVEKIERDRLIITTAEVSHMPISRKLFAHQWTGTVLFGETTSKTVCESHCLLSNIHYMCRQHRILIAGIISVLLVFSSIWSRNYPTGLPLYLSALVCGILISTIILYREMVDNHFLHRFCHIGKVIDCNEVLKSKGANIAGIGIGELSWMYFTTMFFFTAVCPKEFHLLAALSVFIAIAFTLYSVIYQIFFIRKACLFCMLTTFSVWLTAVALYIIRNNFEWRFSIRILFSMIAVSTICVIFWIQAKALVSSDKEKHFLKNKLSGLLNPITFQKLLALKPKV
;
A
#
# COMPACT_ATOMS: atom_id res chain seq x y z
N MET A 1 1.48 -2.13 -0.12
CA MET A 1 1.54 -3.14 0.93
C MET A 1 2.98 -3.35 1.35
N LEU A 2 3.44 -2.56 2.34
CA LEU A 2 4.68 -2.80 3.06
C LEU A 2 4.24 -3.24 4.47
N GLY A 3 3.86 -4.51 4.61
CA GLY A 3 3.61 -5.10 5.91
C GLY A 3 4.93 -5.38 6.63
N VAL A 4 4.90 -5.61 7.92
CA VAL A 4 6.04 -5.98 8.77
C VAL A 4 6.84 -7.14 8.16
N ASP A 5 6.20 -8.01 7.37
CA ASP A 5 6.83 -9.13 6.66
C ASP A 5 7.84 -8.69 5.58
N ASN A 6 7.63 -7.53 4.94
CA ASN A 6 8.59 -6.99 3.98
C ASN A 6 9.85 -6.41 4.66
N ALA A 7 9.71 -5.90 5.89
CA ALA A 7 10.83 -5.34 6.61
C ALA A 7 11.92 -6.41 6.91
N THR A 8 11.52 -7.56 7.44
CA THR A 8 12.44 -8.68 7.71
C THR A 8 13.06 -9.22 6.42
N SER A 9 12.25 -9.36 5.36
CA SER A 9 12.74 -9.87 4.07
C SER A 9 13.76 -8.93 3.42
N GLU A 10 13.61 -7.61 3.55
CA GLU A 10 14.61 -6.65 3.07
C GLU A 10 15.93 -6.78 3.82
N VAL A 11 15.90 -6.86 5.15
CA VAL A 11 17.10 -7.03 5.96
C VAL A 11 17.82 -8.34 5.60
N VAL A 12 17.08 -9.45 5.48
CA VAL A 12 17.66 -10.75 5.09
C VAL A 12 18.22 -10.71 3.66
N HIS A 13 17.53 -10.03 2.74
CA HIS A 13 18.04 -9.85 1.38
C HIS A 13 19.33 -9.02 1.34
N HIS A 14 19.43 -7.94 2.12
CA HIS A 14 20.66 -7.16 2.24
C HIS A 14 21.79 -7.99 2.86
N PHE A 15 21.48 -8.81 3.87
CA PHE A 15 22.44 -9.73 4.48
C PHE A 15 22.98 -10.75 3.48
N LEU A 16 22.12 -11.39 2.69
CA LEU A 16 22.54 -12.32 1.64
C LEU A 16 23.42 -11.65 0.59
N ARG A 17 23.12 -10.41 0.22
CA ARG A 17 23.96 -9.60 -0.67
C ARG A 17 25.33 -9.29 -0.07
N SER A 18 25.41 -9.00 1.23
CA SER A 18 26.69 -8.77 1.90
C SER A 18 27.56 -10.05 1.95
N LEU A 19 26.94 -11.22 1.92
CA LEU A 19 27.58 -12.52 1.77
C LEU A 19 27.83 -12.92 0.31
N THR A 20 27.60 -12.02 -0.67
CA THR A 20 27.72 -12.27 -2.11
C THR A 20 26.76 -13.33 -2.69
N VAL A 21 25.71 -13.69 -1.95
CA VAL A 21 24.69 -14.64 -2.39
C VAL A 21 23.67 -13.94 -3.28
N LYS A 22 23.55 -14.40 -4.52
CA LYS A 22 22.59 -13.84 -5.50
C LYS A 22 21.26 -14.58 -5.40
N VAL A 23 20.32 -14.00 -4.67
CA VAL A 23 18.95 -14.54 -4.50
C VAL A 23 17.94 -13.42 -4.75
N SER A 24 16.82 -13.75 -5.37
CA SER A 24 15.77 -12.78 -5.63
C SER A 24 15.02 -12.41 -4.35
N ARG A 25 14.51 -11.17 -4.28
CA ARG A 25 13.64 -10.75 -3.18
C ARG A 25 12.42 -11.65 -3.02
N THR A 26 11.89 -12.15 -4.13
CA THR A 26 10.77 -13.10 -4.16
C THR A 26 11.03 -14.38 -3.42
N THR A 27 12.21 -14.96 -3.63
CA THR A 27 12.60 -16.19 -2.95
C THR A 27 12.76 -15.96 -1.47
N VAL A 28 13.37 -14.85 -1.06
CA VAL A 28 13.49 -14.48 0.35
C VAL A 28 12.10 -14.27 0.98
N CYS A 29 11.21 -13.52 0.33
CA CYS A 29 9.84 -13.32 0.81
C CYS A 29 9.09 -14.65 0.94
N ARG A 30 9.23 -15.57 -0.03
CA ARG A 30 8.57 -16.88 0.00
C ARG A 30 9.11 -17.76 1.14
N LEU A 31 10.41 -17.76 1.40
CA LEU A 31 11.02 -18.53 2.48
C LEU A 31 10.62 -18.00 3.86
N LEU A 32 10.45 -16.69 3.99
CA LEU A 32 9.97 -16.04 5.21
C LEU A 32 8.43 -16.00 5.31
N ASP A 33 7.69 -16.51 4.31
CA ASP A 33 6.23 -16.59 4.34
C ASP A 33 5.74 -17.74 5.22
N SER A 34 6.13 -17.70 6.49
CA SER A 34 5.76 -18.64 7.53
C SER A 34 5.37 -17.88 8.80
N PRO A 35 4.63 -18.49 9.74
CA PRO A 35 4.31 -17.87 11.03
C PRO A 35 5.55 -17.43 11.83
N LEU A 36 6.69 -18.09 11.63
CA LEU A 36 7.97 -17.80 12.28
C LEU A 36 8.85 -16.87 11.45
N GLY A 37 8.44 -16.45 10.25
CA GLY A 37 9.26 -15.65 9.31
C GLY A 37 9.80 -14.35 9.92
N ASN A 38 9.11 -13.77 10.89
CA ASN A 38 9.52 -12.56 11.63
C ASN A 38 10.21 -12.89 12.96
N THR A 39 10.88 -14.04 13.06
CA THR A 39 11.67 -14.46 14.23
C THR A 39 13.08 -14.82 13.80
N MET A 40 14.04 -14.83 14.73
CA MET A 40 15.40 -15.30 14.45
C MET A 40 15.42 -16.75 13.96
N GLN A 41 14.52 -17.60 14.47
CA GLN A 41 14.37 -18.98 14.02
C GLN A 41 13.93 -19.04 12.55
N GLY A 42 12.91 -18.27 12.16
CA GLY A 42 12.45 -18.24 10.78
C GLY A 42 13.50 -17.70 9.81
N ILE A 43 14.32 -16.72 10.24
CA ILE A 43 15.48 -16.25 9.44
C ILE A 43 16.52 -17.37 9.30
N SER A 44 16.84 -18.06 10.38
CA SER A 44 17.78 -19.19 10.37
C SER A 44 17.28 -20.31 9.44
N ASP A 45 16.01 -20.68 9.51
CA ASP A 45 15.39 -21.68 8.64
C ASP A 45 15.42 -21.26 7.15
N ALA A 46 15.17 -19.99 6.86
CA ALA A 46 15.28 -19.46 5.50
C ALA A 46 16.73 -19.52 4.96
N LEU A 47 17.72 -19.21 5.80
CA LEU A 47 19.13 -19.32 5.43
C LEU A 47 19.54 -20.78 5.22
N ASN A 48 19.08 -21.69 6.07
CA ASN A 48 19.32 -23.13 5.92
C ASN A 48 18.71 -23.67 4.61
N ALA A 49 17.53 -23.20 4.23
CA ALA A 49 16.91 -23.57 2.94
C ALA A 49 17.72 -23.11 1.72
N LEU A 50 18.53 -22.06 1.88
CA LEU A 50 19.48 -21.56 0.86
C LEU A 50 20.87 -22.20 0.98
N HIS A 51 21.06 -23.16 1.87
CA HIS A 51 22.36 -23.78 2.22
C HIS A 51 23.42 -22.75 2.66
N VAL A 52 23.00 -21.72 3.39
CA VAL A 52 23.86 -20.78 4.09
C VAL A 52 23.99 -21.26 5.52
N ASN A 53 25.22 -21.67 5.92
CA ASN A 53 25.46 -22.03 7.30
C ASN A 53 25.23 -20.82 8.19
N ASN A 54 24.47 -20.99 9.25
CA ASN A 54 24.20 -19.90 10.17
C ASN A 54 24.17 -20.37 11.61
N VAL A 55 24.52 -19.45 12.52
CA VAL A 55 24.51 -19.70 13.96
C VAL A 55 23.97 -18.47 14.67
N VAL A 56 23.10 -18.72 15.65
CA VAL A 56 22.49 -17.67 16.48
C VAL A 56 23.11 -17.70 17.87
N TYR A 57 23.60 -16.56 18.34
CA TYR A 57 24.15 -16.38 19.68
C TYR A 57 23.34 -15.36 20.47
N GLN A 58 23.28 -15.56 21.77
CA GLN A 58 22.80 -14.56 22.73
C GLN A 58 24.02 -14.01 23.48
N LEU A 59 24.33 -12.74 23.28
CA LEU A 59 25.52 -12.09 23.78
C LEU A 59 25.19 -10.95 24.72
N GLN A 60 26.08 -10.68 25.67
CA GLN A 60 25.97 -9.50 26.52
C GLN A 60 26.56 -8.27 25.81
N PRO A 61 26.11 -7.03 26.11
CA PRO A 61 26.55 -5.80 25.46
C PRO A 61 28.08 -5.58 25.48
N LYS A 62 28.77 -6.10 26.50
CA LYS A 62 30.25 -6.04 26.61
C LYS A 62 31.00 -6.73 25.47
N TYR A 63 30.34 -7.69 24.79
CA TYR A 63 30.97 -8.40 23.69
C TYR A 63 30.81 -7.72 22.33
N LEU A 64 30.03 -6.63 22.26
CA LEU A 64 29.79 -5.88 21.01
C LEU A 64 31.12 -5.40 20.37
N GLU A 65 32.16 -5.14 21.18
CA GLU A 65 33.48 -4.70 20.70
C GLU A 65 34.25 -5.76 19.95
N LYS A 66 33.97 -7.02 20.24
CA LYS A 66 34.69 -8.16 19.66
C LYS A 66 33.99 -8.70 18.41
N LEU A 67 32.81 -8.16 18.09
CA LEU A 67 32.06 -8.59 16.92
C LEU A 67 32.59 -7.91 15.67
N HIS A 68 32.56 -8.66 14.58
CA HIS A 68 32.89 -8.20 13.23
C HIS A 68 31.67 -8.47 12.35
N GLY A 69 31.25 -7.51 11.54
CA GLY A 69 30.13 -7.68 10.60
C GLY A 69 30.50 -8.50 9.37
N PRO A 70 29.50 -8.88 8.52
CA PRO A 70 28.08 -8.58 8.66
C PRO A 70 27.33 -9.60 9.53
N PHE A 71 26.30 -9.15 10.28
CA PHE A 71 25.41 -10.01 11.05
C PHE A 71 24.00 -9.38 11.20
N ILE A 72 22.99 -10.22 11.33
CA ILE A 72 21.63 -9.77 11.65
C ILE A 72 21.45 -9.73 13.16
N THR A 73 20.78 -8.70 13.64
CA THR A 73 20.43 -8.56 15.05
C THR A 73 19.04 -7.95 15.20
N GLN A 74 18.52 -7.99 16.43
CA GLN A 74 17.21 -7.43 16.77
C GLN A 74 17.40 -6.25 17.73
N LEU A 75 16.69 -5.16 17.43
CA LEU A 75 16.62 -3.97 18.28
C LEU A 75 15.29 -3.93 19.00
N GLU A 76 15.31 -3.54 20.26
CA GLU A 76 14.12 -3.32 21.08
C GLU A 76 13.62 -1.87 20.86
N THR A 77 12.84 -1.71 19.80
CA THR A 77 12.13 -0.47 19.46
C THR A 77 10.63 -0.69 19.69
N SER A 78 9.80 0.35 19.53
CA SER A 78 8.34 0.24 19.64
C SER A 78 7.73 -0.89 18.79
N HIS A 79 8.45 -1.32 17.75
CA HIS A 79 8.13 -2.48 16.91
C HIS A 79 9.42 -3.29 16.71
N SER A 80 9.73 -4.19 17.63
CA SER A 80 10.85 -5.13 17.57
C SER A 80 11.41 -5.37 16.14
N THR A 81 12.41 -4.59 15.73
CA THR A 81 12.87 -4.50 14.34
C THR A 81 14.18 -5.23 14.16
N PHE A 82 14.28 -6.06 13.12
CA PHE A 82 15.58 -6.63 12.70
C PHE A 82 16.39 -5.59 11.96
N CYS A 83 17.70 -5.61 12.15
CA CYS A 83 18.65 -4.82 11.39
C CYS A 83 19.89 -5.63 11.03
N LEU A 84 20.50 -5.29 9.92
CA LEU A 84 21.81 -5.78 9.50
C LEU A 84 22.85 -4.81 10.03
N VAL A 85 23.81 -5.32 10.79
CA VAL A 85 25.04 -4.59 11.13
C VAL A 85 26.09 -4.95 10.09
N GLU A 86 26.44 -3.98 9.25
CA GLU A 86 27.40 -4.20 8.16
C GLU A 86 28.84 -4.06 8.64
N LYS A 87 29.10 -3.03 9.46
CA LYS A 87 30.44 -2.72 9.95
C LYS A 87 30.36 -2.08 11.32
N ILE A 88 31.33 -2.40 12.14
CA ILE A 88 31.56 -1.78 13.46
C ILE A 88 32.82 -0.92 13.39
N GLU A 89 32.65 0.38 13.66
CA GLU A 89 33.73 1.35 13.80
C GLU A 89 33.89 1.72 15.29
N ARG A 90 34.95 2.39 15.66
CA ARG A 90 35.26 2.66 17.09
C ARG A 90 34.09 3.26 17.88
N ASP A 91 33.40 4.27 17.32
CA ASP A 91 32.30 4.98 17.98
C ASP A 91 30.93 4.81 17.30
N ARG A 92 30.88 4.20 16.13
CA ARG A 92 29.66 4.10 15.30
C ARG A 92 29.51 2.70 14.73
N LEU A 93 28.27 2.32 14.51
CA LEU A 93 27.91 1.13 13.74
C LEU A 93 27.21 1.59 12.46
N ILE A 94 27.52 0.92 11.36
CA ILE A 94 26.78 1.09 10.10
C ILE A 94 25.72 0.00 10.05
N ILE A 95 24.46 0.41 10.14
CA ILE A 95 23.33 -0.50 10.13
C ILE A 95 22.45 -0.27 8.91
N THR A 96 21.86 -1.35 8.42
CA THR A 96 20.83 -1.32 7.39
C THR A 96 19.53 -1.90 7.96
N THR A 97 18.47 -1.11 7.90
CA THR A 97 17.11 -1.49 8.25
C THR A 97 16.28 -1.64 6.97
N ALA A 98 15.01 -2.02 7.10
CA ALA A 98 14.10 -2.09 5.95
C ALA A 98 13.85 -0.72 5.28
N GLU A 99 13.97 0.37 6.03
CA GLU A 99 13.64 1.72 5.56
C GLU A 99 14.86 2.51 5.09
N VAL A 100 15.99 2.27 5.74
CA VAL A 100 17.22 3.04 5.51
C VAL A 100 18.42 2.11 5.43
N SER A 101 19.19 2.22 4.34
CA SER A 101 20.45 1.51 4.14
C SER A 101 21.64 2.38 4.59
N HIS A 102 22.69 1.73 5.13
CA HIS A 102 23.95 2.36 5.53
C HIS A 102 23.81 3.52 6.54
N MET A 103 22.91 3.39 7.51
CA MET A 103 22.69 4.41 8.54
C MET A 103 23.76 4.33 9.63
N PRO A 104 24.53 5.39 9.90
CA PRO A 104 25.45 5.42 11.04
C PRO A 104 24.66 5.65 12.35
N ILE A 105 24.81 4.75 13.30
CA ILE A 105 24.22 4.88 14.65
C ILE A 105 25.35 4.93 15.69
N SER A 106 25.18 5.75 16.73
CA SER A 106 26.15 5.79 17.82
C SER A 106 26.13 4.47 18.61
N ARG A 107 27.31 4.01 19.02
CA ARG A 107 27.45 2.76 19.76
C ARG A 107 26.65 2.74 21.07
N LYS A 108 26.59 3.85 21.77
CA LYS A 108 25.82 3.97 23.01
C LYS A 108 24.32 3.78 22.79
N LEU A 109 23.79 4.40 21.75
CA LEU A 109 22.37 4.29 21.40
C LEU A 109 22.01 2.88 20.95
N PHE A 110 22.88 2.27 20.12
CA PHE A 110 22.71 0.89 19.68
C PHE A 110 22.72 -0.08 20.87
N ALA A 111 23.71 0.02 21.76
CA ALA A 111 23.83 -0.86 22.91
C ALA A 111 22.62 -0.78 23.87
N HIS A 112 21.97 0.37 23.95
CA HIS A 112 20.75 0.56 24.77
C HIS A 112 19.53 -0.15 24.17
N GLN A 113 19.45 -0.23 22.85
CA GLN A 113 18.32 -0.83 22.13
C GLN A 113 18.57 -2.28 21.73
N TRP A 114 19.77 -2.78 21.90
CA TRP A 114 20.18 -4.10 21.45
C TRP A 114 19.66 -5.22 22.35
N THR A 115 18.99 -6.21 21.78
CA THR A 115 18.50 -7.38 22.52
C THR A 115 19.60 -8.38 22.88
N GLY A 116 20.79 -8.24 22.31
CA GLY A 116 21.90 -9.18 22.48
C GLY A 116 21.86 -10.40 21.54
N THR A 117 20.81 -10.57 20.76
CA THR A 117 20.71 -11.68 19.81
C THR A 117 21.44 -11.35 18.52
N VAL A 118 22.29 -12.26 18.04
CA VAL A 118 23.11 -12.07 16.83
C VAL A 118 23.05 -13.33 15.98
N LEU A 119 22.81 -13.14 14.69
CA LEU A 119 22.84 -14.21 13.70
C LEU A 119 23.98 -13.96 12.71
N PHE A 120 24.94 -14.86 12.67
CA PHE A 120 25.99 -14.91 11.68
C PHE A 120 25.66 -15.91 10.59
N GLY A 121 26.17 -15.68 9.38
CA GLY A 121 26.04 -16.60 8.26
C GLY A 121 27.33 -16.70 7.46
N GLU A 122 27.57 -17.88 6.95
CA GLU A 122 28.70 -18.18 6.08
C GLU A 122 28.23 -18.93 4.85
N THR A 123 28.77 -18.54 3.70
CA THR A 123 28.49 -19.24 2.44
C THR A 123 29.25 -20.55 2.34
N THR A 124 28.62 -21.56 1.76
CA THR A 124 29.22 -22.87 1.49
C THR A 124 29.30 -23.09 -0.01
N SER A 125 30.07 -24.10 -0.46
CA SER A 125 30.08 -24.49 -1.86
C SER A 125 28.72 -24.95 -2.41
N LYS A 126 27.76 -25.25 -1.54
CA LYS A 126 26.39 -25.68 -1.87
C LYS A 126 25.37 -24.54 -1.81
N THR A 127 25.81 -23.32 -1.45
CA THR A 127 24.89 -22.17 -1.34
C THR A 127 24.19 -21.90 -2.67
N VAL A 128 22.87 -21.81 -2.64
CA VAL A 128 22.04 -21.60 -3.83
C VAL A 128 22.19 -20.17 -4.33
N CYS A 129 22.65 -20.03 -5.58
CA CYS A 129 22.68 -18.76 -6.29
C CYS A 129 21.72 -18.82 -7.50
N GLU A 130 20.82 -17.87 -7.60
CA GLU A 130 19.88 -17.77 -8.74
C GLU A 130 20.52 -17.06 -9.92
N SER A 131 20.46 -17.67 -11.11
CA SER A 131 20.99 -17.09 -12.36
C SER A 131 20.12 -15.97 -12.94
N HIS A 132 18.80 -15.97 -12.67
CA HIS A 132 17.81 -15.07 -13.27
C HIS A 132 17.11 -14.14 -12.26
N CYS A 133 17.87 -13.57 -11.33
CA CYS A 133 17.34 -12.74 -10.26
C CYS A 133 16.51 -11.52 -10.72
N LEU A 134 16.86 -10.92 -11.87
CA LEU A 134 16.15 -9.76 -12.43
C LEU A 134 14.76 -10.13 -12.95
N LEU A 135 14.64 -11.22 -13.72
CA LEU A 135 13.36 -11.67 -14.30
C LEU A 135 12.37 -12.10 -13.20
N SER A 136 12.84 -12.79 -12.18
CA SER A 136 11.99 -13.21 -11.06
C SER A 136 11.52 -12.01 -10.23
N ASN A 137 12.36 -10.98 -10.05
CA ASN A 137 11.97 -9.74 -9.38
C ASN A 137 10.91 -8.96 -10.19
N ILE A 138 11.07 -8.84 -11.53
CA ILE A 138 10.08 -8.20 -12.41
C ILE A 138 8.76 -8.98 -12.37
N HIS A 139 8.81 -10.30 -12.48
CA HIS A 139 7.61 -11.14 -12.40
C HIS A 139 6.85 -10.98 -11.09
N TYR A 140 7.56 -10.86 -9.99
CA TYR A 140 6.97 -10.59 -8.68
C TYR A 140 6.35 -9.20 -8.60
N MET A 141 7.06 -8.16 -9.03
CA MET A 141 6.50 -6.80 -9.07
C MET A 141 5.23 -6.76 -9.93
N CYS A 142 5.24 -7.41 -11.11
CA CYS A 142 4.06 -7.52 -11.95
C CYS A 142 2.93 -8.29 -11.26
N ARG A 143 3.22 -9.38 -10.56
CA ARG A 143 2.22 -10.15 -9.83
C ARG A 143 1.65 -9.40 -8.63
N GLN A 144 2.49 -8.70 -7.88
CA GLN A 144 2.09 -7.90 -6.72
C GLN A 144 1.23 -6.70 -7.12
N HIS A 145 1.56 -6.05 -8.26
CA HIS A 145 0.87 -4.87 -8.75
C HIS A 145 -0.05 -5.14 -9.95
N ARG A 146 -0.39 -6.41 -10.22
CA ARG A 146 -1.17 -6.82 -11.40
C ARG A 146 -2.47 -6.03 -11.61
N ILE A 147 -3.19 -5.73 -10.52
CA ILE A 147 -4.44 -4.95 -10.58
C ILE A 147 -4.14 -3.51 -10.97
N LEU A 148 -3.10 -2.91 -10.38
CA LEU A 148 -2.68 -1.56 -10.67
C LEU A 148 -2.17 -1.42 -12.11
N ILE A 149 -1.36 -2.38 -12.57
CA ILE A 149 -0.84 -2.44 -13.95
C ILE A 149 -1.99 -2.63 -14.94
N ALA A 150 -2.93 -3.55 -14.66
CA ALA A 150 -4.11 -3.75 -15.49
C ALA A 150 -4.98 -2.48 -15.56
N GLY A 151 -5.15 -1.78 -14.44
CA GLY A 151 -5.84 -0.49 -14.38
C GLY A 151 -5.16 0.58 -15.26
N ILE A 152 -3.85 0.74 -15.14
CA ILE A 152 -3.07 1.69 -15.96
C ILE A 152 -3.19 1.34 -17.44
N ILE A 153 -3.02 0.07 -17.80
CA ILE A 153 -3.15 -0.39 -19.20
C ILE A 153 -4.56 -0.09 -19.72
N SER A 154 -5.62 -0.38 -18.94
CA SER A 154 -7.00 -0.10 -19.33
C SER A 154 -7.23 1.40 -19.57
N VAL A 155 -6.72 2.26 -18.70
CA VAL A 155 -6.80 3.73 -18.86
C VAL A 155 -6.07 4.17 -20.14
N LEU A 156 -4.85 3.67 -20.39
CA LEU A 156 -4.07 4.00 -21.58
C LEU A 156 -4.76 3.52 -22.87
N LEU A 157 -5.33 2.32 -22.88
CA LEU A 157 -6.07 1.78 -24.03
C LEU A 157 -7.31 2.62 -24.34
N VAL A 158 -8.09 2.99 -23.33
CA VAL A 158 -9.25 3.87 -23.52
C VAL A 158 -8.80 5.23 -24.04
N PHE A 159 -7.76 5.81 -23.47
CA PHE A 159 -7.24 7.10 -23.91
C PHE A 159 -6.73 7.06 -25.34
N SER A 160 -5.97 6.03 -25.73
CA SER A 160 -5.48 5.84 -27.09
C SER A 160 -6.60 5.63 -28.11
N SER A 161 -7.64 4.87 -27.74
CA SER A 161 -8.79 4.61 -28.63
C SER A 161 -9.59 5.89 -28.94
N ILE A 162 -9.65 6.79 -27.98
CA ILE A 162 -10.32 8.09 -28.12
C ILE A 162 -9.44 9.08 -28.88
N TRP A 163 -8.11 9.12 -28.60
CA TRP A 163 -7.17 10.00 -29.28
C TRP A 163 -7.10 9.73 -30.79
N SER A 164 -7.20 8.46 -31.21
CA SER A 164 -7.16 8.08 -32.64
C SER A 164 -8.37 8.49 -33.46
N ARG A 165 -9.45 8.99 -32.87
CA ARG A 165 -10.76 9.23 -33.51
C ARG A 165 -11.14 10.72 -33.56
N ASN A 166 -10.32 11.66 -33.85
CA ASN A 166 -10.66 13.10 -34.06
C ASN A 166 -11.89 13.61 -33.25
N TYR A 167 -11.91 13.35 -31.96
CA TYR A 167 -12.94 13.83 -31.06
C TYR A 167 -12.72 15.34 -30.72
N PRO A 168 -13.78 16.05 -30.30
CA PRO A 168 -13.70 17.45 -29.93
C PRO A 168 -12.65 17.67 -28.81
N THR A 169 -11.95 18.80 -28.90
CA THR A 169 -10.83 19.15 -28.01
C THR A 169 -11.12 19.12 -26.50
N GLY A 170 -12.37 19.28 -26.11
CA GLY A 170 -12.79 19.22 -24.70
C GLY A 170 -12.93 17.80 -24.14
N LEU A 171 -13.01 16.75 -24.97
CA LEU A 171 -13.13 15.37 -24.49
C LEU A 171 -11.86 14.88 -23.76
N PRO A 172 -10.65 15.15 -24.22
CA PRO A 172 -9.44 14.84 -23.45
C PRO A 172 -9.41 15.52 -22.07
N LEU A 173 -9.89 16.77 -21.97
CA LEU A 173 -10.01 17.47 -20.69
C LEU A 173 -11.00 16.75 -19.75
N TYR A 174 -12.14 16.33 -20.26
CA TYR A 174 -13.12 15.57 -19.50
C TYR A 174 -12.55 14.25 -18.98
N LEU A 175 -11.89 13.49 -19.84
CA LEU A 175 -11.27 12.21 -19.46
C LEU A 175 -10.11 12.40 -18.47
N SER A 176 -9.28 13.43 -18.64
CA SER A 176 -8.20 13.73 -17.70
C SER A 176 -8.75 14.08 -16.31
N ALA A 177 -9.86 14.82 -16.23
CA ALA A 177 -10.52 15.13 -14.97
C ALA A 177 -11.08 13.86 -14.28
N LEU A 178 -11.66 12.92 -15.06
CA LEU A 178 -12.10 11.62 -14.54
C LEU A 178 -10.94 10.78 -14.02
N VAL A 179 -9.83 10.70 -14.76
CA VAL A 179 -8.63 9.97 -14.33
C VAL A 179 -8.04 10.57 -13.05
N CYS A 180 -7.95 11.90 -12.96
CA CYS A 180 -7.56 12.56 -11.72
C CYS A 180 -8.49 12.19 -10.55
N GLY A 181 -9.79 12.20 -10.76
CA GLY A 181 -10.78 11.78 -9.77
C GLY A 181 -10.61 10.32 -9.32
N ILE A 182 -10.35 9.40 -10.27
CA ILE A 182 -10.05 7.99 -9.97
C ILE A 182 -8.79 7.87 -9.10
N LEU A 183 -7.72 8.58 -9.45
CA LEU A 183 -6.46 8.53 -8.70
C LEU A 183 -6.63 9.07 -7.28
N ILE A 184 -7.29 10.22 -7.12
CA ILE A 184 -7.51 10.84 -5.82
C ILE A 184 -8.39 9.95 -4.93
N SER A 185 -9.51 9.43 -5.47
CA SER A 185 -10.39 8.54 -4.73
C SER A 185 -9.71 7.20 -4.38
N THR A 186 -8.83 6.68 -5.25
CA THR A 186 -8.01 5.50 -4.94
C THR A 186 -7.05 5.76 -3.78
N ILE A 187 -6.45 6.96 -3.70
CA ILE A 187 -5.59 7.35 -2.56
C ILE A 187 -6.41 7.42 -1.26
N ILE A 188 -7.64 7.96 -1.30
CA ILE A 188 -8.54 7.98 -0.14
C ILE A 188 -8.82 6.55 0.35
N LEU A 189 -9.21 5.66 -0.57
CA LEU A 189 -9.51 4.26 -0.26
C LEU A 189 -8.28 3.50 0.27
N TYR A 190 -7.11 3.71 -0.35
CA TYR A 190 -5.86 3.13 0.12
C TYR A 190 -5.55 3.55 1.56
N ARG A 191 -5.81 4.81 1.89
CA ARG A 191 -5.63 5.35 3.22
C ARG A 191 -6.61 4.77 4.25
N GLU A 192 -7.88 4.58 3.89
CA GLU A 192 -8.87 3.92 4.76
C GLU A 192 -8.49 2.46 5.05
N MET A 193 -7.80 1.84 4.09
CA MET A 193 -7.40 0.43 4.17
C MET A 193 -6.03 0.21 4.82
N VAL A 194 -5.09 1.15 4.72
CA VAL A 194 -3.70 1.00 5.16
C VAL A 194 -3.30 2.20 6.01
N ASP A 195 -3.02 1.97 7.30
CA ASP A 195 -2.42 2.99 8.16
C ASP A 195 -0.97 3.24 7.73
N ASN A 196 -0.78 4.24 6.87
CA ASN A 196 0.54 4.57 6.34
C ASN A 196 1.02 5.93 6.87
N HIS A 197 2.14 5.93 7.60
CA HIS A 197 2.77 7.13 8.19
C HIS A 197 3.10 8.22 7.17
N PHE A 198 3.42 7.85 5.92
CA PHE A 198 3.74 8.80 4.87
C PHE A 198 2.53 9.66 4.48
N LEU A 199 1.36 9.05 4.29
CA LEU A 199 0.11 9.76 3.97
C LEU A 199 -0.39 10.59 5.15
N HIS A 200 -0.02 10.24 6.37
CA HIS A 200 -0.38 10.99 7.58
C HIS A 200 0.22 12.40 7.57
N ARG A 201 1.43 12.60 7.06
CA ARG A 201 2.08 13.91 6.98
C ARG A 201 1.37 14.87 6.02
N PHE A 202 0.87 14.37 4.88
CA PHE A 202 0.14 15.21 3.91
C PHE A 202 -1.27 15.59 4.38
N CYS A 203 -1.82 14.86 5.32
CA CYS A 203 -3.17 15.04 5.81
C CYS A 203 -3.26 15.83 7.14
N HIS A 204 -2.13 16.21 7.70
CA HIS A 204 -2.04 17.00 8.93
C HIS A 204 -1.22 18.26 8.64
N ILE A 205 -1.83 19.22 7.96
CA ILE A 205 -1.19 20.51 7.65
C ILE A 205 -1.87 21.59 8.50
N GLY A 206 -1.20 22.01 9.56
CA GLY A 206 -1.71 23.03 10.47
C GLY A 206 -2.90 22.55 11.31
N LYS A 207 -3.68 23.51 11.84
CA LYS A 207 -4.82 23.22 12.74
C LYS A 207 -6.14 22.97 12.00
N VAL A 208 -6.21 23.25 10.69
CA VAL A 208 -7.45 23.28 9.89
C VAL A 208 -7.61 22.03 9.02
N ILE A 209 -6.51 21.41 8.58
CA ILE A 209 -6.57 20.24 7.68
C ILE A 209 -6.36 18.97 8.50
N ASP A 210 -7.44 18.17 8.62
CA ASP A 210 -7.41 16.85 9.25
C ASP A 210 -8.34 15.88 8.52
N CYS A 211 -7.76 15.11 7.60
CA CYS A 211 -8.55 14.14 6.83
C CYS A 211 -9.08 12.97 7.69
N ASN A 212 -8.42 12.62 8.83
CA ASN A 212 -8.88 11.51 9.67
C ASN A 212 -10.21 11.83 10.35
N GLU A 213 -10.32 13.04 10.88
CA GLU A 213 -11.53 13.48 11.55
C GLU A 213 -12.71 13.56 10.57
N VAL A 214 -12.45 14.04 9.34
CA VAL A 214 -13.45 14.11 8.28
C VAL A 214 -13.90 12.73 7.81
N LEU A 215 -12.98 11.83 7.48
CA LEU A 215 -13.30 10.49 6.96
C LEU A 215 -13.95 9.56 8.00
N LYS A 216 -13.65 9.75 9.29
CA LYS A 216 -14.28 8.99 10.40
C LYS A 216 -15.60 9.60 10.88
N SER A 217 -15.98 10.77 10.39
CA SER A 217 -17.22 11.42 10.79
C SER A 217 -18.47 10.67 10.30
N LYS A 218 -19.58 10.82 11.02
CA LYS A 218 -20.86 10.20 10.63
C LYS A 218 -21.35 10.65 9.25
N GLY A 219 -21.04 11.88 8.84
CA GLY A 219 -21.42 12.42 7.52
C GLY A 219 -20.52 11.94 6.38
N ALA A 220 -19.40 11.26 6.66
CA ALA A 220 -18.54 10.65 5.65
C ALA A 220 -19.03 9.27 5.19
N ASN A 221 -20.10 8.73 5.82
CA ASN A 221 -20.71 7.47 5.45
C ASN A 221 -22.17 7.69 5.09
N ILE A 222 -22.54 7.33 3.88
CA ILE A 222 -23.91 7.38 3.38
C ILE A 222 -24.42 5.96 3.20
N ALA A 223 -25.41 5.55 3.97
CA ALA A 223 -25.96 4.19 3.96
C ALA A 223 -24.90 3.07 4.12
N GLY A 224 -23.85 3.31 4.92
CA GLY A 224 -22.79 2.35 5.15
C GLY A 224 -21.68 2.32 4.09
N ILE A 225 -21.78 3.19 3.06
CA ILE A 225 -20.76 3.34 2.01
C ILE A 225 -19.96 4.61 2.29
N GLY A 226 -18.65 4.53 2.33
CA GLY A 226 -17.77 5.68 2.52
C GLY A 226 -17.80 6.64 1.32
N ILE A 227 -17.62 7.94 1.58
CA ILE A 227 -17.55 8.96 0.51
C ILE A 227 -16.42 8.63 -0.48
N GLY A 228 -15.29 8.09 -0.01
CA GLY A 228 -14.21 7.63 -0.87
C GLY A 228 -14.65 6.54 -1.86
N GLU A 229 -15.42 5.56 -1.38
CA GLU A 229 -15.97 4.47 -2.21
C GLU A 229 -16.95 5.02 -3.26
N LEU A 230 -17.86 5.91 -2.84
CA LEU A 230 -18.83 6.54 -3.74
C LEU A 230 -18.15 7.35 -4.84
N SER A 231 -17.13 8.13 -4.48
CA SER A 231 -16.35 8.92 -5.43
C SER A 231 -15.61 8.03 -6.43
N TRP A 232 -15.01 6.95 -5.98
CA TRP A 232 -14.32 6.00 -6.83
C TRP A 232 -15.29 5.33 -7.82
N MET A 233 -16.45 4.87 -7.34
CA MET A 233 -17.50 4.28 -8.19
C MET A 233 -18.00 5.27 -9.24
N TYR A 234 -18.21 6.53 -8.86
CA TYR A 234 -18.65 7.58 -9.78
C TYR A 234 -17.64 7.79 -10.91
N PHE A 235 -16.38 8.09 -10.58
CA PHE A 235 -15.37 8.40 -11.59
C PHE A 235 -15.06 7.20 -12.50
N THR A 236 -14.97 6.00 -11.96
CA THR A 236 -14.73 4.79 -12.76
C THR A 236 -15.90 4.47 -13.67
N THR A 237 -17.14 4.57 -13.18
CA THR A 237 -18.35 4.37 -13.99
C THR A 237 -18.40 5.37 -15.14
N MET A 238 -18.18 6.66 -14.87
CA MET A 238 -18.20 7.69 -15.93
C MET A 238 -17.10 7.50 -16.95
N PHE A 239 -15.90 7.09 -16.52
CA PHE A 239 -14.78 6.82 -17.42
C PHE A 239 -15.09 5.68 -18.38
N PHE A 240 -15.51 4.53 -17.88
CA PHE A 240 -15.84 3.38 -18.72
C PHE A 240 -17.12 3.58 -19.54
N PHE A 241 -18.12 4.26 -18.99
CA PHE A 241 -19.32 4.60 -19.74
C PHE A 241 -19.03 5.49 -20.96
N THR A 242 -18.16 6.48 -20.81
CA THR A 242 -17.70 7.32 -21.92
C THR A 242 -16.94 6.51 -22.97
N ALA A 243 -16.17 5.49 -22.54
CA ALA A 243 -15.47 4.60 -23.46
C ALA A 243 -16.41 3.70 -24.28
N VAL A 244 -17.47 3.19 -23.65
CA VAL A 244 -18.48 2.32 -24.28
C VAL A 244 -19.42 3.10 -25.21
N CYS A 245 -19.85 4.29 -24.80
CA CYS A 245 -20.81 5.12 -25.54
C CYS A 245 -20.24 6.52 -25.89
N PRO A 246 -19.16 6.65 -26.63
CA PRO A 246 -18.42 7.90 -26.80
C PRO A 246 -19.19 8.99 -27.55
N LYS A 247 -20.23 8.65 -28.30
CA LYS A 247 -21.05 9.63 -29.06
C LYS A 247 -22.30 10.06 -28.31
N GLU A 248 -22.83 9.24 -27.42
CA GLU A 248 -24.16 9.37 -26.84
C GLU A 248 -24.15 9.55 -25.31
N PHE A 249 -22.94 9.58 -24.68
CA PHE A 249 -22.79 9.61 -23.21
C PHE A 249 -23.26 10.94 -22.58
N HIS A 250 -23.29 12.02 -23.35
CA HIS A 250 -23.31 13.39 -22.86
C HIS A 250 -24.49 13.71 -21.93
N LEU A 251 -25.72 13.30 -22.28
CA LEU A 251 -26.91 13.59 -21.47
C LEU A 251 -26.83 12.93 -20.08
N LEU A 252 -26.54 11.62 -20.03
CA LEU A 252 -26.45 10.90 -18.76
C LEU A 252 -25.24 11.35 -17.93
N ALA A 253 -24.13 11.69 -18.59
CA ALA A 253 -22.97 12.28 -17.92
C ALA A 253 -23.32 13.64 -17.30
N ALA A 254 -24.04 14.51 -18.01
CA ALA A 254 -24.47 15.80 -17.49
C ALA A 254 -25.40 15.66 -16.27
N LEU A 255 -26.37 14.73 -16.34
CA LEU A 255 -27.26 14.43 -15.21
C LEU A 255 -26.49 13.89 -13.99
N SER A 256 -25.55 12.98 -14.23
CA SER A 256 -24.75 12.40 -13.14
C SER A 256 -23.80 13.43 -12.51
N VAL A 257 -23.19 14.33 -13.31
CA VAL A 257 -22.38 15.44 -12.81
C VAL A 257 -23.21 16.41 -11.98
N PHE A 258 -24.45 16.72 -12.41
CA PHE A 258 -25.34 17.57 -11.64
C PHE A 258 -25.63 17.00 -10.26
N ILE A 259 -25.91 15.70 -10.18
CA ILE A 259 -26.08 14.98 -8.89
C ILE A 259 -24.78 15.02 -8.08
N ALA A 260 -23.63 14.76 -8.72
CA ALA A 260 -22.34 14.77 -8.06
C ALA A 260 -21.97 16.15 -7.50
N ILE A 261 -22.34 17.26 -8.20
CA ILE A 261 -22.15 18.63 -7.68
C ILE A 261 -22.95 18.84 -6.39
N ALA A 262 -24.21 18.39 -6.33
CA ALA A 262 -25.01 18.49 -5.12
C ALA A 262 -24.35 17.75 -3.93
N PHE A 263 -23.82 16.54 -4.16
CA PHE A 263 -23.08 15.78 -3.14
C PHE A 263 -21.78 16.46 -2.73
N THR A 264 -21.04 17.06 -3.68
CA THR A 264 -19.79 17.77 -3.34
C THR A 264 -20.06 19.04 -2.55
N LEU A 265 -21.12 19.78 -2.87
CA LEU A 265 -21.56 20.94 -2.09
C LEU A 265 -21.94 20.53 -0.66
N TYR A 266 -22.73 19.47 -0.51
CA TYR A 266 -23.03 18.91 0.80
C TYR A 266 -21.75 18.56 1.59
N SER A 267 -20.80 17.88 0.95
CA SER A 267 -19.55 17.50 1.58
C SER A 267 -18.73 18.71 2.04
N VAL A 268 -18.62 19.75 1.22
CA VAL A 268 -17.91 20.99 1.56
C VAL A 268 -18.59 21.73 2.72
N ILE A 269 -19.93 21.88 2.65
CA ILE A 269 -20.70 22.54 3.71
C ILE A 269 -20.53 21.77 5.02
N TYR A 270 -20.65 20.44 4.99
CA TYR A 270 -20.50 19.60 6.17
C TYR A 270 -19.10 19.71 6.80
N GLN A 271 -18.04 19.76 6.01
CA GLN A 271 -16.67 19.94 6.48
C GLN A 271 -16.44 21.31 7.14
N ILE A 272 -16.95 22.38 6.53
CA ILE A 272 -16.73 23.75 7.01
C ILE A 272 -17.56 24.06 8.24
N PHE A 273 -18.86 23.73 8.23
CA PHE A 273 -19.78 24.17 9.29
C PHE A 273 -19.93 23.18 10.44
N PHE A 274 -19.88 21.87 10.17
CA PHE A 274 -20.09 20.84 11.20
C PHE A 274 -18.78 20.32 11.80
N ILE A 275 -17.81 19.94 10.97
CA ILE A 275 -16.53 19.37 11.45
C ILE A 275 -15.55 20.48 11.78
N ARG A 276 -15.63 21.63 11.09
CA ARG A 276 -14.68 22.75 11.17
C ARG A 276 -13.25 22.35 10.84
N LYS A 277 -13.11 21.29 10.05
CA LYS A 277 -11.85 20.81 9.51
C LYS A 277 -12.04 20.40 8.05
N ALA A 278 -11.03 20.65 7.23
CA ALA A 278 -11.05 20.34 5.81
C ALA A 278 -10.25 19.07 5.53
N CYS A 279 -10.73 18.25 4.60
CA CYS A 279 -9.99 17.13 4.05
C CYS A 279 -9.43 17.52 2.69
N LEU A 280 -8.09 17.55 2.56
CA LEU A 280 -7.43 17.91 1.30
C LEU A 280 -7.89 17.04 0.12
N PHE A 281 -7.97 15.73 0.32
CA PHE A 281 -8.40 14.81 -0.74
C PHE A 281 -9.87 14.99 -1.12
N CYS A 282 -10.75 15.27 -0.15
CA CYS A 282 -12.14 15.58 -0.44
C CYS A 282 -12.31 16.89 -1.23
N MET A 283 -11.47 17.88 -0.97
CA MET A 283 -11.45 19.12 -1.77
C MET A 283 -10.94 18.86 -3.20
N LEU A 284 -9.93 18.01 -3.35
CA LEU A 284 -9.42 17.61 -4.67
C LEU A 284 -10.45 16.81 -5.47
N THR A 285 -11.20 15.89 -4.84
CA THR A 285 -12.31 15.18 -5.51
C THR A 285 -13.42 16.14 -5.93
N THR A 286 -13.78 17.09 -5.08
CA THR A 286 -14.73 18.17 -5.41
C THR A 286 -14.26 18.95 -6.63
N PHE A 287 -12.99 19.37 -6.64
CA PHE A 287 -12.39 20.09 -7.78
C PHE A 287 -12.46 19.25 -9.06
N SER A 288 -12.16 17.94 -8.98
CA SER A 288 -12.25 17.04 -10.14
C SER A 288 -13.68 16.95 -10.69
N VAL A 289 -14.72 16.87 -9.83
CA VAL A 289 -16.13 16.89 -10.26
C VAL A 289 -16.47 18.20 -10.97
N TRP A 290 -16.04 19.34 -10.44
CA TRP A 290 -16.31 20.63 -11.07
C TRP A 290 -15.58 20.78 -12.40
N LEU A 291 -14.36 20.25 -12.50
CA LEU A 291 -13.61 20.23 -13.75
C LEU A 291 -14.32 19.36 -14.82
N THR A 292 -14.91 18.22 -14.43
CA THR A 292 -15.74 17.41 -15.35
C THR A 292 -16.97 18.18 -15.83
N ALA A 293 -17.62 18.97 -14.95
CA ALA A 293 -18.76 19.82 -15.31
C ALA A 293 -18.36 20.88 -16.37
N VAL A 294 -17.25 21.57 -16.13
CA VAL A 294 -16.72 22.57 -17.07
C VAL A 294 -16.39 21.93 -18.41
N ALA A 295 -15.71 20.78 -18.40
CA ALA A 295 -15.36 20.07 -19.63
C ALA A 295 -16.61 19.62 -20.42
N LEU A 296 -17.63 19.09 -19.76
CA LEU A 296 -18.92 18.75 -20.39
C LEU A 296 -19.62 19.97 -20.98
N TYR A 297 -19.56 21.11 -20.30
CA TYR A 297 -20.12 22.37 -20.81
C TYR A 297 -19.40 22.82 -22.08
N ILE A 298 -18.08 22.70 -22.16
CA ILE A 298 -17.28 23.06 -23.34
C ILE A 298 -17.67 22.17 -24.54
N ILE A 299 -17.87 20.88 -24.35
CA ILE A 299 -18.15 19.93 -25.44
C ILE A 299 -19.63 19.80 -25.80
N ARG A 300 -20.52 20.48 -25.06
CA ARG A 300 -21.98 20.31 -25.19
C ARG A 300 -22.53 20.44 -26.62
N ASN A 301 -21.95 21.33 -27.44
CA ASN A 301 -22.41 21.60 -28.80
C ASN A 301 -21.96 20.53 -29.82
N ASN A 302 -21.04 19.64 -29.41
CA ASN A 302 -20.44 18.64 -30.31
C ASN A 302 -21.13 17.29 -30.20
N PHE A 303 -22.10 17.16 -29.30
CA PHE A 303 -22.81 15.90 -29.03
C PHE A 303 -24.33 16.09 -29.11
N GLU A 304 -25.00 15.05 -29.58
CA GLU A 304 -26.47 15.05 -29.63
C GLU A 304 -27.04 14.72 -28.24
N TRP A 305 -28.02 15.51 -27.81
CA TRP A 305 -28.77 15.31 -26.55
C TRP A 305 -29.88 14.28 -26.79
N ARG A 306 -29.52 13.05 -27.11
CA ARG A 306 -30.47 11.96 -27.30
C ARG A 306 -30.59 11.09 -26.07
N PHE A 307 -31.81 10.93 -25.59
CA PHE A 307 -32.09 9.88 -24.61
C PHE A 307 -32.49 8.62 -25.35
N SER A 308 -31.82 7.50 -25.05
CA SER A 308 -32.15 6.17 -25.54
C SER A 308 -32.12 5.21 -24.35
N ILE A 309 -33.12 4.34 -24.29
CA ILE A 309 -33.19 3.31 -23.26
C ILE A 309 -31.95 2.39 -23.29
N ARG A 310 -31.36 2.17 -24.48
CA ARG A 310 -30.12 1.40 -24.67
C ARG A 310 -28.95 2.04 -23.96
N ILE A 311 -28.82 3.37 -23.99
CA ILE A 311 -27.75 4.12 -23.33
C ILE A 311 -27.91 4.00 -21.80
N LEU A 312 -29.12 4.07 -21.29
CA LEU A 312 -29.42 3.86 -19.87
C LEU A 312 -29.02 2.45 -19.42
N PHE A 313 -29.36 1.41 -20.19
CA PHE A 313 -28.95 0.04 -19.90
C PHE A 313 -27.41 -0.12 -19.92
N SER A 314 -26.72 0.52 -20.88
CA SER A 314 -25.26 0.52 -20.92
C SER A 314 -24.64 1.16 -19.68
N MET A 315 -25.18 2.29 -19.21
CA MET A 315 -24.74 2.94 -17.99
C MET A 315 -24.97 2.05 -16.76
N ILE A 316 -26.14 1.44 -16.64
CA ILE A 316 -26.44 0.51 -15.55
C ILE A 316 -25.51 -0.70 -15.58
N ALA A 317 -25.26 -1.30 -16.76
CA ALA A 317 -24.37 -2.43 -16.90
C ALA A 317 -22.93 -2.08 -16.48
N VAL A 318 -22.40 -0.95 -16.95
CA VAL A 318 -21.06 -0.48 -16.55
C VAL A 318 -21.00 -0.20 -15.05
N SER A 319 -22.01 0.46 -14.48
CA SER A 319 -22.08 0.70 -13.03
C SER A 319 -22.05 -0.60 -12.24
N THR A 320 -22.86 -1.57 -12.64
CA THR A 320 -22.94 -2.89 -11.99
C THR A 320 -21.60 -3.61 -12.02
N ILE A 321 -20.91 -3.61 -13.16
CA ILE A 321 -19.57 -4.20 -13.29
C ILE A 321 -18.57 -3.50 -12.36
N CYS A 322 -18.57 -2.16 -12.30
CA CYS A 322 -17.69 -1.41 -11.41
C CYS A 322 -17.96 -1.72 -9.92
N VAL A 323 -19.25 -1.82 -9.53
CA VAL A 323 -19.65 -2.17 -8.16
C VAL A 323 -19.22 -3.60 -7.79
N ILE A 324 -19.47 -4.58 -8.66
CA ILE A 324 -19.05 -5.97 -8.44
C ILE A 324 -17.51 -6.03 -8.31
N PHE A 325 -16.79 -5.37 -9.20
CA PHE A 325 -15.32 -5.30 -9.13
C PHE A 325 -14.85 -4.71 -7.79
N TRP A 326 -15.48 -3.61 -7.34
CA TRP A 326 -15.17 -2.99 -6.06
C TRP A 326 -15.41 -3.92 -4.87
N ILE A 327 -16.56 -4.60 -4.82
CA ILE A 327 -16.89 -5.56 -3.75
C ILE A 327 -15.84 -6.68 -3.71
N GLN A 328 -15.44 -7.23 -4.86
CA GLN A 328 -14.40 -8.26 -4.93
C GLN A 328 -13.03 -7.73 -4.49
N ALA A 329 -12.65 -6.54 -4.92
CA ALA A 329 -11.39 -5.91 -4.51
C ALA A 329 -11.34 -5.66 -2.99
N LYS A 330 -12.45 -5.17 -2.40
CA LYS A 330 -12.58 -4.95 -0.96
C LYS A 330 -12.49 -6.26 -0.17
N ALA A 331 -13.13 -7.33 -0.63
CA ALA A 331 -13.07 -8.64 -0.02
C ALA A 331 -11.64 -9.21 -0.04
N LEU A 332 -10.91 -9.08 -1.15
CA LEU A 332 -9.52 -9.52 -1.25
C LEU A 332 -8.60 -8.77 -0.28
N VAL A 333 -8.74 -7.44 -0.18
CA VAL A 333 -7.93 -6.63 0.73
C VAL A 333 -8.25 -6.95 2.20
N SER A 334 -9.52 -7.16 2.55
CA SER A 334 -9.91 -7.54 3.92
C SER A 334 -9.37 -8.92 4.31
N SER A 335 -9.44 -9.89 3.40
CA SER A 335 -8.88 -11.24 3.62
C SER A 335 -7.35 -11.21 3.82
N ASP A 336 -6.63 -10.39 3.05
CA ASP A 336 -5.19 -10.23 3.25
C ASP A 336 -4.85 -9.61 4.61
N LYS A 337 -5.62 -8.62 5.07
CA LYS A 337 -5.44 -8.03 6.41
C LYS A 337 -5.66 -9.07 7.52
N GLU A 338 -6.71 -9.87 7.41
CA GLU A 338 -7.02 -10.91 8.38
C GLU A 338 -5.91 -11.96 8.45
N LYS A 339 -5.40 -12.39 7.29
CA LYS A 339 -4.24 -13.31 7.23
C LYS A 339 -3.02 -12.73 7.92
N HIS A 340 -2.68 -11.46 7.65
CA HIS A 340 -1.55 -10.79 8.30
C HIS A 340 -1.75 -10.64 9.81
N PHE A 341 -2.95 -10.29 10.25
CA PHE A 341 -3.28 -10.20 11.67
C PHE A 341 -3.14 -11.56 12.38
N LEU A 342 -3.69 -12.63 11.79
CA LEU A 342 -3.59 -13.99 12.32
C LEU A 342 -2.13 -14.48 12.35
N LYS A 343 -1.36 -14.20 11.30
CA LYS A 343 0.05 -14.54 11.22
C LYS A 343 0.86 -13.85 12.33
N ASN A 344 0.65 -12.54 12.53
CA ASN A 344 1.33 -11.79 13.58
C ASN A 344 0.93 -12.27 14.98
N LYS A 345 -0.34 -12.59 15.19
CA LYS A 345 -0.83 -13.15 16.45
C LYS A 345 -0.22 -14.52 16.72
N LEU A 346 -0.15 -15.38 15.71
CA LEU A 346 0.46 -16.70 15.80
C LEU A 346 1.97 -16.60 16.05
N SER A 347 2.68 -15.71 15.35
CA SER A 347 4.10 -15.42 15.58
C SER A 347 4.36 -14.96 17.02
N GLY A 348 3.49 -14.10 17.57
CA GLY A 348 3.58 -13.68 18.97
C GLY A 348 3.40 -14.84 19.97
N LEU A 349 2.51 -15.77 19.69
CA LEU A 349 2.28 -16.95 20.53
C LEU A 349 3.42 -17.97 20.44
N LEU A 350 4.01 -18.12 19.25
CA LEU A 350 5.12 -19.04 19.00
C LEU A 350 6.48 -18.50 19.49
N ASN A 351 6.55 -17.23 19.87
CA ASN A 351 7.77 -16.68 20.46
C ASN A 351 7.99 -17.32 21.85
N PRO A 352 9.14 -18.00 22.08
CA PRO A 352 9.38 -18.74 23.32
C PRO A 352 9.32 -17.86 24.59
N ILE A 353 9.72 -16.59 24.49
CA ILE A 353 9.63 -15.65 25.63
C ILE A 353 8.17 -15.33 25.98
N THR A 354 7.33 -15.11 24.96
CA THR A 354 5.90 -14.83 25.17
C THR A 354 5.16 -16.07 25.67
N PHE A 355 5.50 -17.24 25.14
CA PHE A 355 4.94 -18.50 25.55
C PHE A 355 5.29 -18.85 27.03
N GLN A 356 6.53 -18.63 27.46
CA GLN A 356 6.93 -18.80 28.84
C GLN A 356 6.21 -17.81 29.78
N LYS A 357 6.03 -16.55 29.36
CA LYS A 357 5.24 -15.57 30.14
C LYS A 357 3.78 -15.97 30.24
N LEU A 358 3.18 -16.52 29.20
CA LEU A 358 1.80 -17.02 29.21
C LEU A 358 1.64 -18.25 30.12
N LEU A 359 2.61 -19.17 30.12
CA LEU A 359 2.62 -20.33 31.02
C LEU A 359 2.82 -19.91 32.50
N ALA A 360 3.52 -18.82 32.76
CA ALA A 360 3.70 -18.29 34.11
C ALA A 360 2.48 -17.55 34.66
N LEU A 361 1.52 -17.18 33.80
CA LEU A 361 0.22 -16.65 34.22
C LEU A 361 -0.63 -17.81 34.74
N LYS A 362 -0.59 -18.04 36.06
CA LYS A 362 -1.54 -18.96 36.73
C LYS A 362 -2.97 -18.51 36.40
N PRO A 363 -3.85 -19.41 35.99
CA PRO A 363 -5.28 -19.09 35.90
C PRO A 363 -5.72 -18.57 37.28
N LYS A 364 -6.31 -17.38 37.32
CA LYS A 364 -7.05 -16.93 38.49
C LYS A 364 -8.30 -17.84 38.59
N VAL A 365 -8.24 -18.81 39.49
CA VAL A 365 -9.42 -19.60 39.93
C VAL A 365 -10.30 -18.72 40.77
#